data_b9b897033ee8e273ac70051cd3fbd598
#
_entry.id   b9b897033ee8e273ac70051cd3fbd598
#
_cell.length_a   1.000
_cell.length_b   1.000
_cell.length_c   1.000
_cell.angle_alpha   90.00
_cell.angle_beta   90.00
_cell.angle_gamma   90.00
#
_symmetry.space_group_name_H-M   'P 1'
#
loop_
_entity.id
_entity.type
_entity.pdbx_description
1 polymer ?
#
loop_
_entity_poly.entity_id
_entity_poly.type
_entity_poly.pdbx_seq_one_letter_code
_entity_poly.pdbx_strand_id
1 'polypeptide(L)'
;EQAKVMAEVLEVTNVKLSGNGPATGALNNIWMAVEGGEGFEDPLADLIAATDLDVPPSLVKSASTGVVSLIVLQSQFPVVARAALKLARQENGPQEGESRILAFLKTQLGVRSLKAKDGASADAILSRAQVAVDRGNLELVLSEIAGLPDSSRAPLQVWSKAAGRRLRVLTALKKLSNAL
;
A
#
# COMPACT_ATOMS: atom_id res chain seq x y z
N GLU A 1 -34.24 -31.10 12.30
CA GLU A 1 -34.08 -29.96 11.38
C GLU A 1 -32.78 -29.20 11.66
N GLN A 2 -32.47 -28.88 12.92
CA GLN A 2 -31.21 -28.16 13.31
C GLN A 2 -29.94 -28.98 13.03
N ALA A 3 -29.98 -30.32 13.19
CA ALA A 3 -28.85 -31.19 12.87
C ALA A 3 -28.54 -31.22 11.35
N LYS A 4 -29.55 -31.10 10.51
CA LYS A 4 -29.43 -31.08 9.05
C LYS A 4 -28.81 -29.76 8.55
N VAL A 5 -29.23 -28.63 9.14
CA VAL A 5 -28.67 -27.32 8.86
C VAL A 5 -27.22 -27.24 9.35
N MET A 6 -26.90 -27.82 10.50
CA MET A 6 -25.51 -27.86 11.01
C MET A 6 -24.62 -28.78 10.17
N ALA A 7 -25.13 -29.90 9.66
CA ALA A 7 -24.40 -30.76 8.73
C ALA A 7 -24.15 -30.03 7.39
N GLU A 8 -25.12 -29.31 6.87
CA GLU A 8 -25.02 -28.55 5.63
C GLU A 8 -24.05 -27.35 5.77
N VAL A 9 -24.06 -26.66 6.94
CA VAL A 9 -23.08 -25.62 7.26
C VAL A 9 -21.67 -26.18 7.41
N LEU A 10 -21.52 -27.36 8.03
CA LEU A 10 -20.25 -28.07 8.15
C LEU A 10 -19.75 -28.59 6.80
N GLU A 11 -20.65 -29.04 5.91
CA GLU A 11 -20.30 -29.45 4.55
C GLU A 11 -19.89 -28.28 3.68
N VAL A 12 -20.59 -27.14 3.74
CA VAL A 12 -20.22 -25.90 3.06
C VAL A 12 -18.92 -25.33 3.62
N THR A 13 -18.67 -25.43 4.92
CA THR A 13 -17.43 -25.01 5.55
C THR A 13 -16.27 -25.95 5.21
N ASN A 14 -16.54 -27.27 5.14
CA ASN A 14 -15.57 -28.28 4.73
C ASN A 14 -15.28 -28.22 3.22
N VAL A 15 -16.27 -27.92 2.38
CA VAL A 15 -16.06 -27.67 0.94
C VAL A 15 -15.25 -26.40 0.71
N LYS A 16 -15.45 -25.33 1.50
CA LYS A 16 -14.56 -24.16 1.50
C LYS A 16 -13.17 -24.44 2.07
N LEU A 17 -13.04 -25.37 3.03
CA LEU A 17 -11.75 -25.81 3.59
C LEU A 17 -11.09 -26.91 2.72
N SER A 18 -11.87 -27.68 1.95
CA SER A 18 -11.35 -28.70 1.01
C SER A 18 -10.96 -28.13 -0.35
N GLY A 19 -11.30 -26.86 -0.65
CA GLY A 19 -10.74 -26.08 -1.76
C GLY A 19 -9.28 -25.64 -1.54
N ASN A 20 -8.70 -25.97 -0.38
CA ASN A 20 -7.31 -25.66 -0.04
C ASN A 20 -6.36 -26.76 -0.58
N GLY A 21 -6.30 -26.92 -1.90
CA GLY A 21 -5.23 -27.68 -2.52
C GLY A 21 -3.85 -27.08 -2.20
N PRO A 22 -2.76 -27.79 -2.51
CA PRO A 22 -1.38 -27.29 -2.28
C PRO A 22 -1.15 -25.88 -2.81
N ALA A 23 -1.78 -25.53 -3.92
CA ALA A 23 -1.71 -24.21 -4.53
C ALA A 23 -2.27 -23.09 -3.63
N THR A 24 -3.44 -23.31 -3.01
CA THR A 24 -4.03 -22.32 -2.09
C THR A 24 -3.18 -22.16 -0.83
N GLY A 25 -2.61 -23.27 -0.33
CA GLY A 25 -1.66 -23.22 0.80
C GLY A 25 -0.42 -22.39 0.48
N ALA A 26 0.20 -22.65 -0.67
CA ALA A 26 1.34 -21.89 -1.15
C ALA A 26 1.01 -20.39 -1.35
N LEU A 27 -0.15 -20.09 -1.95
CA LEU A 27 -0.62 -18.71 -2.12
C LEU A 27 -0.82 -17.99 -0.78
N ASN A 28 -1.38 -18.67 0.23
CA ASN A 28 -1.53 -18.10 1.57
C ASN A 28 -0.17 -17.81 2.23
N ASN A 29 0.83 -18.70 2.05
CA ASN A 29 2.17 -18.47 2.56
C ASN A 29 2.82 -17.25 1.88
N ILE A 30 2.62 -17.06 0.57
CA ILE A 30 3.07 -15.84 -0.12
C ILE A 30 2.39 -14.59 0.46
N TRP A 31 1.08 -14.64 0.72
CA TRP A 31 0.36 -13.53 1.34
C TRP A 31 0.96 -13.15 2.71
N MET A 32 1.23 -14.14 3.56
CA MET A 32 1.82 -13.91 4.88
C MET A 32 3.22 -13.29 4.77
N ALA A 33 4.08 -13.79 3.89
CA ALA A 33 5.40 -13.24 3.65
C ALA A 33 5.34 -11.80 3.13
N VAL A 34 4.45 -11.52 2.19
CA VAL A 34 4.22 -10.16 1.66
C VAL A 34 3.74 -9.20 2.76
N GLU A 35 2.85 -9.63 3.66
CA GLU A 35 2.42 -8.79 4.79
C GLU A 35 3.55 -8.55 5.77
N GLY A 36 4.39 -9.54 6.06
CA GLY A 36 5.59 -9.41 6.88
C GLY A 36 6.70 -8.57 6.24
N GLY A 37 6.72 -8.49 4.91
CA GLY A 37 7.82 -7.86 4.16
C GLY A 37 8.97 -8.81 3.90
N GLU A 38 8.73 -10.10 3.98
CA GLU A 38 9.72 -11.17 3.83
C GLU A 38 9.77 -11.68 2.39
N GLY A 39 10.86 -12.40 2.06
CA GLY A 39 10.97 -13.15 0.80
C GLY A 39 9.99 -14.32 0.77
N PHE A 40 9.57 -14.70 -0.43
CA PHE A 40 8.60 -15.77 -0.64
C PHE A 40 9.00 -16.71 -1.79
N GLU A 41 10.29 -16.94 -1.97
CA GLU A 41 10.84 -17.74 -3.06
C GLU A 41 10.36 -19.19 -2.98
N ASP A 42 10.48 -19.82 -1.79
CA ASP A 42 10.03 -21.20 -1.57
C ASP A 42 8.49 -21.35 -1.74
N PRO A 43 7.64 -20.52 -1.10
CA PRO A 43 6.20 -20.55 -1.35
C PRO A 43 5.80 -20.31 -2.81
N LEU A 44 6.58 -19.50 -3.55
CA LEU A 44 6.34 -19.27 -4.97
C LEU A 44 6.69 -20.51 -5.80
N ALA A 45 7.78 -21.20 -5.48
CA ALA A 45 8.15 -22.46 -6.12
C ALA A 45 7.07 -23.54 -5.87
N ASP A 46 6.55 -23.63 -4.63
CA ASP A 46 5.46 -24.54 -4.29
C ASP A 46 4.18 -24.23 -5.09
N LEU A 47 3.86 -22.93 -5.26
CA LEU A 47 2.71 -22.50 -6.07
C LEU A 47 2.89 -22.92 -7.54
N ILE A 48 4.07 -22.68 -8.11
CA ILE A 48 4.38 -23.07 -9.51
C ILE A 48 4.28 -24.59 -9.69
N ALA A 49 4.78 -25.38 -8.73
CA ALA A 49 4.71 -26.83 -8.80
C ALA A 49 3.26 -27.37 -8.65
N ALA A 50 2.39 -26.62 -7.98
CA ALA A 50 1.02 -27.04 -7.69
C ALA A 50 -0.02 -26.57 -8.73
N THR A 51 0.35 -25.69 -9.68
CA THR A 51 -0.58 -25.11 -10.67
C THR A 51 0.09 -24.93 -12.03
N ASP A 52 -0.73 -24.96 -13.09
CA ASP A 52 -0.34 -24.56 -14.45
C ASP A 52 -0.62 -23.07 -14.73
N LEU A 53 -0.89 -22.28 -13.68
CA LEU A 53 -1.20 -20.85 -13.84
C LEU A 53 0.05 -20.07 -14.23
N ASP A 54 -0.11 -19.11 -15.15
CA ASP A 54 0.94 -18.17 -15.51
C ASP A 54 1.23 -17.21 -14.35
N VAL A 55 2.43 -17.31 -13.80
CA VAL A 55 2.86 -16.50 -12.65
C VAL A 55 3.34 -15.13 -13.12
N PRO A 56 2.69 -14.03 -12.67
CA PRO A 56 3.07 -12.69 -13.09
C PRO A 56 4.55 -12.37 -12.75
N PRO A 57 5.30 -11.72 -13.67
CA PRO A 57 6.71 -11.37 -13.47
C PRO A 57 6.99 -10.51 -12.23
N SER A 58 5.98 -9.79 -11.73
CA SER A 58 6.10 -8.99 -10.50
C SER A 58 6.33 -9.84 -9.25
N LEU A 59 5.76 -11.05 -9.19
CA LEU A 59 5.99 -12.01 -8.11
C LEU A 59 7.41 -12.58 -8.20
N VAL A 60 7.78 -13.08 -9.36
CA VAL A 60 9.13 -13.67 -9.59
C VAL A 60 10.23 -12.67 -9.22
N LYS A 61 10.13 -11.41 -9.67
CA LYS A 61 11.11 -10.36 -9.37
C LYS A 61 11.17 -9.95 -7.90
N SER A 62 10.15 -10.25 -7.13
CA SER A 62 10.08 -9.86 -5.72
C SER A 62 10.25 -11.06 -4.77
N ALA A 63 10.34 -12.28 -5.29
CA ALA A 63 10.31 -13.49 -4.50
C ALA A 63 11.46 -13.57 -3.48
N SER A 64 12.70 -13.34 -3.91
CA SER A 64 13.87 -13.46 -3.05
C SER A 64 14.00 -12.36 -2.01
N THR A 65 13.61 -11.13 -2.35
CA THR A 65 13.79 -9.95 -1.47
C THR A 65 12.53 -9.53 -0.74
N GLY A 66 11.38 -10.06 -1.15
CA GLY A 66 10.07 -9.59 -0.68
C GLY A 66 9.73 -8.19 -1.17
N VAL A 67 8.73 -7.60 -0.54
CA VAL A 67 8.31 -6.21 -0.73
C VAL A 67 8.13 -5.53 0.62
N VAL A 68 8.38 -4.24 0.68
CA VAL A 68 8.24 -3.47 1.93
C VAL A 68 6.81 -3.62 2.47
N SER A 69 6.69 -3.97 3.76
CA SER A 69 5.39 -4.14 4.41
C SER A 69 4.62 -2.83 4.49
N LEU A 70 3.28 -2.91 4.60
CA LEU A 70 2.43 -1.73 4.70
C LEU A 70 2.77 -0.89 5.93
N ILE A 71 3.05 -1.52 7.06
CA ILE A 71 3.41 -0.84 8.33
C ILE A 71 4.66 0.00 8.15
N VAL A 72 5.69 -0.53 7.46
CA VAL A 72 6.92 0.22 7.18
C VAL A 72 6.65 1.38 6.23
N LEU A 73 5.86 1.18 5.18
CA LEU A 73 5.46 2.27 4.27
C LEU A 73 4.70 3.37 5.01
N GLN A 74 3.78 3.02 5.90
CA GLN A 74 3.02 3.96 6.72
C GLN A 74 3.92 4.76 7.67
N SER A 75 4.89 4.11 8.30
CA SER A 75 5.82 4.77 9.22
C SER A 75 6.80 5.72 8.52
N GLN A 76 7.20 5.41 7.29
CA GLN A 76 8.15 6.20 6.51
C GLN A 76 7.50 7.41 5.82
N PHE A 77 6.22 7.31 5.42
CA PHE A 77 5.56 8.33 4.61
C PHE A 77 5.58 9.73 5.24
N PRO A 78 5.30 9.94 6.54
CA PRO A 78 5.33 11.28 7.13
C PRO A 78 6.68 11.99 7.03
N VAL A 79 7.77 11.24 6.99
CA VAL A 79 9.14 11.81 6.88
C VAL A 79 9.37 12.33 5.47
N VAL A 80 9.10 11.50 4.45
CA VAL A 80 9.31 11.88 3.05
C VAL A 80 8.31 12.93 2.59
N ALA A 81 7.07 12.91 3.10
CA ALA A 81 6.05 13.93 2.84
C ALA A 81 6.46 15.31 3.38
N ARG A 82 7.05 15.37 4.58
CA ARG A 82 7.60 16.64 5.13
C ARG A 82 8.74 17.18 4.29
N ALA A 83 9.63 16.32 3.80
CA ALA A 83 10.71 16.74 2.91
C ALA A 83 10.16 17.27 1.58
N ALA A 84 9.18 16.59 0.99
CA ALA A 84 8.50 17.04 -0.22
C ALA A 84 7.81 18.40 -0.04
N LEU A 85 7.09 18.58 1.06
CA LEU A 85 6.42 19.85 1.39
C LEU A 85 7.40 20.99 1.58
N LYS A 86 8.57 20.72 2.18
CA LYS A 86 9.63 21.73 2.34
C LYS A 86 10.12 22.23 0.98
N LEU A 87 10.38 21.34 0.03
CA LEU A 87 10.81 21.71 -1.32
C LEU A 87 9.71 22.48 -2.07
N ALA A 88 8.45 22.03 -1.99
CA ALA A 88 7.32 22.74 -2.60
C ALA A 88 7.21 24.20 -2.10
N ARG A 89 7.47 24.45 -0.83
CA ARG A 89 7.45 25.80 -0.25
C ARG A 89 8.64 26.66 -0.68
N GLN A 90 9.79 26.05 -0.89
CA GLN A 90 10.97 26.75 -1.37
C GLN A 90 10.80 27.24 -2.81
N GLU A 91 10.13 26.46 -3.66
CA GLU A 91 9.88 26.83 -5.06
C GLU A 91 8.81 27.91 -5.23
N ASN A 92 7.74 27.82 -4.44
CA ASN A 92 6.64 28.77 -4.56
C ASN A 92 6.94 30.14 -3.93
N GLY A 93 8.13 30.32 -3.30
CA GLY A 93 8.48 31.54 -2.59
C GLY A 93 7.59 31.77 -1.35
N PRO A 94 7.80 32.88 -0.59
CA PRO A 94 6.86 33.29 0.42
C PRO A 94 5.55 33.66 -0.27
N GLN A 95 4.45 32.94 0.00
CA GLN A 95 3.12 33.33 -0.48
C GLN A 95 2.79 34.70 0.12
N GLU A 96 2.82 35.74 -0.72
CA GLU A 96 2.31 37.06 -0.36
C GLU A 96 0.82 36.89 0.04
N GLY A 97 0.55 37.00 1.35
CA GLY A 97 -0.81 36.96 1.88
C GLY A 97 -1.06 36.05 3.08
N GLU A 98 -0.23 35.07 3.39
CA GLU A 98 -0.30 34.44 4.70
C GLU A 98 0.39 35.33 5.74
N SER A 99 -0.41 36.03 6.55
CA SER A 99 0.10 36.77 7.70
C SER A 99 1.07 35.87 8.48
N ARG A 100 2.29 36.35 8.75
CA ARG A 100 3.31 35.67 9.59
C ARG A 100 2.72 35.16 10.91
N ILE A 101 1.66 35.81 11.38
CA ILE A 101 0.89 35.48 12.57
C ILE A 101 0.10 34.18 12.39
N LEU A 102 -0.53 33.97 11.22
CA LEU A 102 -1.26 32.71 10.91
C LEU A 102 -0.32 31.51 10.73
N ALA A 103 0.85 31.71 10.11
CA ALA A 103 1.89 30.69 10.00
C ALA A 103 2.44 30.31 11.38
N PHE A 104 2.65 31.28 12.28
CA PHE A 104 3.10 31.08 13.65
C PHE A 104 2.04 30.36 14.50
N LEU A 105 0.77 30.72 14.39
CA LEU A 105 -0.34 30.05 15.09
C LEU A 105 -0.55 28.61 14.62
N LYS A 106 -0.43 28.31 13.33
CA LYS A 106 -0.46 26.93 12.80
C LYS A 106 0.67 26.06 13.34
N THR A 107 1.84 26.66 13.61
CA THR A 107 3.02 25.93 14.15
C THR A 107 2.87 25.67 15.64
N GLN A 108 2.25 26.56 16.40
CA GLN A 108 2.10 26.46 17.85
C GLN A 108 0.94 25.55 18.29
N LEU A 109 -0.13 25.46 17.50
CA LEU A 109 -1.34 24.75 17.94
C LEU A 109 -1.34 23.27 17.66
N GLY A 110 -0.31 22.70 17.02
CA GLY A 110 -0.13 21.23 16.86
C GLY A 110 -1.35 20.48 16.36
N VAL A 111 -2.38 21.17 15.86
CA VAL A 111 -3.62 20.58 15.40
C VAL A 111 -3.36 19.92 14.04
N ARG A 112 -2.99 18.65 14.06
CA ARG A 112 -3.10 17.79 12.89
C ARG A 112 -4.56 17.81 12.45
N SER A 113 -4.85 18.54 11.39
CA SER A 113 -6.12 18.39 10.71
C SER A 113 -6.17 16.96 10.13
N LEU A 114 -6.92 16.08 10.78
CA LEU A 114 -7.22 14.72 10.32
C LEU A 114 -8.18 14.72 9.10
N LYS A 115 -8.60 15.90 8.64
CA LYS A 115 -9.45 16.05 7.46
C LYS A 115 -8.57 16.28 6.24
N ALA A 116 -8.82 15.51 5.18
CA ALA A 116 -8.21 15.72 3.87
C ALA A 116 -8.49 17.17 3.42
N LYS A 117 -7.42 17.87 2.97
CA LYS A 117 -7.54 19.25 2.49
C LYS A 117 -7.95 19.25 1.03
N ASP A 118 -8.91 20.09 0.69
CA ASP A 118 -9.29 20.33 -0.70
C ASP A 118 -8.27 21.26 -1.40
N GLY A 119 -8.09 21.05 -2.71
CA GLY A 119 -7.23 21.90 -3.56
C GLY A 119 -6.05 21.17 -4.18
N ALA A 120 -5.32 21.92 -5.05
CA ALA A 120 -4.18 21.42 -5.82
C ALA A 120 -2.81 21.78 -5.21
N SER A 121 -2.78 22.40 -4.03
CA SER A 121 -1.51 22.73 -3.36
C SER A 121 -0.79 21.46 -2.90
N ALA A 122 0.55 21.50 -2.83
CA ALA A 122 1.35 20.38 -2.35
C ALA A 122 0.93 19.94 -0.93
N ASP A 123 0.54 20.87 -0.06
CA ASP A 123 0.04 20.57 1.28
C ASP A 123 -1.29 19.80 1.23
N ALA A 124 -2.22 20.16 0.32
CA ALA A 124 -3.47 19.47 0.14
C ALA A 124 -3.26 18.05 -0.43
N ILE A 125 -2.44 17.93 -1.48
CA ILE A 125 -2.08 16.64 -2.09
C ILE A 125 -1.45 15.71 -1.05
N LEU A 126 -0.44 16.15 -0.31
CA LEU A 126 0.25 15.35 0.69
C LEU A 126 -0.66 14.99 1.87
N SER A 127 -1.61 15.87 2.22
CA SER A 127 -2.62 15.57 3.25
C SER A 127 -3.56 14.43 2.81
N ARG A 128 -4.05 14.46 1.56
CA ARG A 128 -4.88 13.36 1.00
C ARG A 128 -4.09 12.08 0.85
N ALA A 129 -2.84 12.19 0.38
CA ALA A 129 -1.92 11.06 0.29
C ALA A 129 -1.70 10.42 1.67
N GLN A 130 -1.51 11.21 2.75
CA GLN A 130 -1.37 10.67 4.12
C GLN A 130 -2.61 9.88 4.55
N VAL A 131 -3.81 10.42 4.33
CA VAL A 131 -5.07 9.71 4.64
C VAL A 131 -5.18 8.40 3.85
N ALA A 132 -4.76 8.41 2.59
CA ALA A 132 -4.76 7.20 1.76
C ALA A 132 -3.73 6.16 2.26
N VAL A 133 -2.53 6.59 2.69
CA VAL A 133 -1.51 5.73 3.30
C VAL A 133 -2.04 5.09 4.59
N ASP A 134 -2.66 5.87 5.46
CA ASP A 134 -3.20 5.38 6.73
C ASP A 134 -4.28 4.30 6.51
N ARG A 135 -5.00 4.39 5.39
CA ARG A 135 -6.00 3.41 4.95
C ARG A 135 -5.41 2.24 4.13
N GLY A 136 -4.12 2.24 3.85
CA GLY A 136 -3.47 1.24 3.02
C GLY A 136 -3.80 1.32 1.52
N ASN A 137 -4.43 2.41 1.07
CA ASN A 137 -4.78 2.59 -0.35
C ASN A 137 -3.60 3.15 -1.15
N LEU A 138 -2.65 2.26 -1.47
CA LEU A 138 -1.41 2.62 -2.18
C LEU A 138 -1.66 3.16 -3.59
N GLU A 139 -2.72 2.72 -4.27
CA GLU A 139 -3.09 3.22 -5.59
C GLU A 139 -3.45 4.70 -5.54
N LEU A 140 -4.32 5.08 -4.60
CA LEU A 140 -4.70 6.47 -4.39
C LEU A 140 -3.51 7.32 -3.97
N VAL A 141 -2.62 6.81 -3.10
CA VAL A 141 -1.41 7.53 -2.69
C VAL A 141 -0.54 7.87 -3.90
N LEU A 142 -0.26 6.88 -4.76
CA LEU A 142 0.58 7.07 -5.93
C LEU A 142 -0.06 8.03 -6.93
N SER A 143 -1.38 7.99 -7.09
CA SER A 143 -2.13 8.94 -7.90
C SER A 143 -2.04 10.37 -7.36
N GLU A 144 -2.21 10.58 -6.06
CA GLU A 144 -2.07 11.91 -5.43
C GLU A 144 -0.65 12.46 -5.59
N ILE A 145 0.37 11.66 -5.30
CA ILE A 145 1.79 12.07 -5.42
C ILE A 145 2.15 12.45 -6.85
N ALA A 146 1.54 11.82 -7.86
CA ALA A 146 1.78 12.15 -9.26
C ALA A 146 1.39 13.60 -9.61
N GLY A 147 0.46 14.19 -8.86
CA GLY A 147 0.04 15.59 -9.00
C GLY A 147 1.02 16.62 -8.42
N LEU A 148 2.09 16.18 -7.73
CA LEU A 148 3.11 17.10 -7.21
C LEU A 148 4.07 17.56 -8.30
N PRO A 149 4.65 18.78 -8.20
CA PRO A 149 5.78 19.21 -9.01
C PRO A 149 6.97 18.26 -8.92
N ASP A 150 7.79 18.16 -9.97
CA ASP A 150 8.90 17.20 -10.06
C ASP A 150 9.91 17.29 -8.91
N SER A 151 10.29 18.50 -8.53
CA SER A 151 11.19 18.78 -7.41
C SER A 151 10.62 18.26 -6.09
N SER A 152 9.34 18.49 -5.84
CA SER A 152 8.65 18.05 -4.63
C SER A 152 8.44 16.53 -4.61
N ARG A 153 8.47 15.86 -5.78
CA ARG A 153 8.41 14.39 -5.87
C ARG A 153 9.74 13.71 -5.57
N ALA A 154 10.86 14.40 -5.70
CA ALA A 154 12.20 13.82 -5.53
C ALA A 154 12.36 13.07 -4.18
N PRO A 155 12.00 13.61 -3.00
CA PRO A 155 12.09 12.90 -1.72
C PRO A 155 11.19 11.66 -1.62
N LEU A 156 10.12 11.62 -2.42
CA LEU A 156 9.14 10.53 -2.42
C LEU A 156 9.52 9.37 -3.35
N GLN A 157 10.53 9.54 -4.22
CA GLN A 157 10.85 8.56 -5.28
C GLN A 157 11.11 7.15 -4.75
N VAL A 158 11.94 7.01 -3.71
CA VAL A 158 12.31 5.70 -3.14
C VAL A 158 11.06 5.05 -2.54
N TRP A 159 10.32 5.82 -1.76
CA TRP A 159 9.07 5.39 -1.15
C TRP A 159 8.02 4.97 -2.21
N SER A 160 7.82 5.80 -3.23
CA SER A 160 6.86 5.52 -4.32
C SER A 160 7.23 4.27 -5.11
N LYS A 161 8.52 4.02 -5.35
CA LYS A 161 8.98 2.79 -5.99
C LYS A 161 8.68 1.57 -5.13
N ALA A 162 8.90 1.64 -3.82
CA ALA A 162 8.59 0.57 -2.88
C ALA A 162 7.08 0.30 -2.80
N ALA A 163 6.26 1.35 -2.63
CA ALA A 163 4.81 1.27 -2.63
C ALA A 163 4.24 0.69 -3.93
N GLY A 164 4.76 1.15 -5.09
CA GLY A 164 4.37 0.63 -6.40
C GLY A 164 4.77 -0.82 -6.62
N ARG A 165 5.91 -1.27 -6.06
CA ARG A 165 6.31 -2.68 -6.11
C ARG A 165 5.34 -3.54 -5.30
N ARG A 166 5.02 -3.14 -4.05
CA ARG A 166 4.04 -3.81 -3.22
C ARG A 166 2.67 -3.87 -3.91
N LEU A 167 2.18 -2.77 -4.45
CA LEU A 167 0.90 -2.71 -5.16
C LEU A 167 0.84 -3.73 -6.32
N ARG A 168 1.89 -3.82 -7.14
CA ARG A 168 1.95 -4.79 -8.24
C ARG A 168 1.93 -6.24 -7.75
N VAL A 169 2.63 -6.54 -6.66
CA VAL A 169 2.63 -7.88 -6.05
C VAL A 169 1.24 -8.22 -5.52
N LEU A 170 0.61 -7.33 -4.77
CA LEU A 170 -0.76 -7.53 -4.24
C LEU A 170 -1.79 -7.73 -5.35
N THR A 171 -1.69 -6.95 -6.44
CA THR A 171 -2.57 -7.10 -7.62
C THR A 171 -2.36 -8.45 -8.30
N ALA A 172 -1.10 -8.91 -8.41
CA ALA A 172 -0.78 -10.21 -8.97
C ALA A 172 -1.31 -11.37 -8.11
N LEU A 173 -1.14 -11.29 -6.78
CA LEU A 173 -1.68 -12.29 -5.85
C LEU A 173 -3.20 -12.36 -5.91
N LYS A 174 -3.88 -11.20 -5.94
CA LYS A 174 -5.34 -11.16 -6.09
C LYS A 174 -5.82 -11.80 -7.40
N LYS A 175 -5.08 -11.57 -8.50
CA LYS A 175 -5.39 -12.22 -9.79
C LYS A 175 -5.25 -13.74 -9.72
N LEU A 176 -4.18 -14.24 -9.10
CA LEU A 176 -3.98 -15.68 -8.92
C LEU A 176 -5.03 -16.29 -7.98
N SER A 177 -5.36 -15.61 -6.88
CA SER A 177 -6.41 -16.06 -5.95
C SER A 177 -7.79 -16.18 -6.60
N ASN A 178 -8.07 -15.36 -7.61
CA ASN A 178 -9.34 -15.43 -8.35
C ASN A 178 -9.33 -16.52 -9.44
N ALA A 179 -8.15 -17.04 -9.79
CA ALA A 179 -7.98 -18.07 -10.83
C ALA A 179 -7.87 -19.49 -10.26
N LEU A 180 -7.62 -19.63 -8.95
CA LEU A 180 -7.64 -20.89 -8.16
C LEU A 180 -9.04 -21.21 -7.67
#